data_88e4eb3b17fbce647f0af9c2442d3e40
#
_entry.id   88e4eb3b17fbce647f0af9c2442d3e40
#
_cell.length_a   1.000
_cell.length_b   1.000
_cell.length_c   1.000
_cell.angle_alpha   90.00
_cell.angle_beta   90.00
_cell.angle_gamma   90.00
#
_symmetry.space_group_name_H-M   'P 1'
#
loop_
_entity.id
_entity.type
_entity.pdbx_description
1 polymer ?
#
loop_
_entity_poly.entity_id
_entity_poly.type
_entity_poly.pdbx_seq_one_letter_code
_entity_poly.pdbx_strand_id
1 'polypeptide(L)'
;MIRKIIKIDEEKCNGCGACAAACHEGAIEMVNGKAHLTREDYCDGLGDCLPACPTGAITFEEREAPAYDEAAVLASKAKKENTLPCGCPGTQSKAIKRDDCSCSTNASVPAVSQLSQWPVQIKLVPVNAPYFDGANLLVAADCTAYAYGNFHNEFIRNRITLIGCPKLDSVDYADKLTAILANNDIQSVTVVRMEVPCCGGIENAVKRALMASGKFIPWRVITITTDGKILD
;
A
#
# COMPACT_ATOMS: atom_id res chain seq x y z
N MET A 1 32.85 1.04 -21.23
CA MET A 1 34.11 1.02 -20.45
C MET A 1 34.28 -0.35 -19.80
N ILE A 2 35.54 -0.80 -19.62
CA ILE A 2 35.77 -2.07 -18.89
C ILE A 2 35.46 -1.84 -17.42
N ARG A 3 34.58 -2.66 -16.87
CA ARG A 3 34.20 -2.60 -15.44
C ARG A 3 33.75 -3.95 -14.91
N LYS A 4 33.76 -4.10 -13.60
CA LYS A 4 33.29 -5.26 -12.89
C LYS A 4 31.77 -5.26 -12.91
N ILE A 5 31.14 -6.34 -13.37
CA ILE A 5 29.70 -6.52 -13.48
C ILE A 5 29.36 -7.96 -13.10
N ILE A 6 28.10 -8.21 -12.70
CA ILE A 6 27.66 -9.57 -12.42
C ILE A 6 27.37 -10.34 -13.71
N LYS A 7 27.60 -11.65 -13.63
CA LYS A 7 27.21 -12.65 -14.64
C LYS A 7 26.33 -13.70 -13.97
N ILE A 8 25.23 -14.04 -14.59
CA ILE A 8 24.29 -15.05 -14.10
C ILE A 8 24.37 -16.28 -15.00
N ASP A 9 24.66 -17.42 -14.38
CA ASP A 9 24.67 -18.74 -15.05
C ASP A 9 23.22 -19.30 -15.00
N GLU A 10 22.57 -19.31 -16.16
CA GLU A 10 21.19 -19.76 -16.28
C GLU A 10 21.01 -21.25 -16.01
N GLU A 11 22.04 -22.08 -16.26
CA GLU A 11 21.96 -23.53 -16.01
C GLU A 11 21.94 -23.80 -14.50
N LYS A 12 22.70 -23.04 -13.71
CA LYS A 12 22.73 -23.13 -12.25
C LYS A 12 21.57 -22.42 -11.56
N CYS A 13 20.91 -21.50 -12.26
CA CYS A 13 19.79 -20.74 -11.71
C CYS A 13 18.57 -21.63 -11.51
N ASN A 14 18.07 -21.74 -10.29
CA ASN A 14 16.84 -22.49 -9.96
C ASN A 14 15.55 -21.63 -10.02
N GLY A 15 15.63 -20.35 -10.37
CA GLY A 15 14.47 -19.47 -10.51
C GLY A 15 13.87 -18.96 -9.21
N CYS A 16 14.57 -19.02 -8.07
CA CYS A 16 14.03 -18.63 -6.76
C CYS A 16 13.77 -17.13 -6.59
N GLY A 17 14.32 -16.25 -7.44
CA GLY A 17 14.10 -14.80 -7.41
C GLY A 17 14.85 -14.04 -6.29
N ALA A 18 15.59 -14.72 -5.41
CA ALA A 18 16.25 -14.10 -4.27
C ALA A 18 17.25 -13.00 -4.68
N CYS A 19 17.98 -13.21 -5.78
CA CYS A 19 18.92 -12.22 -6.32
C CYS A 19 18.22 -10.98 -6.88
N ALA A 20 17.05 -11.12 -7.51
CA ALA A 20 16.27 -10.00 -8.00
C ALA A 20 15.70 -9.16 -6.83
N ALA A 21 15.31 -9.82 -5.73
CA ALA A 21 14.87 -9.15 -4.51
C ALA A 21 16.02 -8.45 -3.77
N ALA A 22 17.24 -9.01 -3.81
CA ALA A 22 18.43 -8.43 -3.17
C ALA A 22 19.12 -7.34 -4.02
N CYS A 23 18.75 -7.18 -5.29
CA CYS A 23 19.31 -6.14 -6.14
C CYS A 23 18.62 -4.80 -5.84
N HIS A 24 19.29 -3.96 -5.05
CA HIS A 24 18.77 -2.65 -4.67
C HIS A 24 18.57 -1.71 -5.87
N GLU A 25 19.33 -1.90 -6.95
CA GLU A 25 19.29 -1.06 -8.14
C GLU A 25 18.28 -1.54 -9.20
N GLY A 26 17.70 -2.74 -9.00
CA GLY A 26 16.72 -3.30 -9.91
C GLY A 26 17.29 -3.69 -11.29
N ALA A 27 18.58 -4.06 -11.34
CA ALA A 27 19.26 -4.50 -12.56
C ALA A 27 18.91 -5.93 -12.97
N ILE A 28 18.39 -6.76 -12.03
CA ILE A 28 18.06 -8.16 -12.23
C ILE A 28 16.56 -8.35 -12.35
N GLU A 29 16.12 -9.03 -13.41
CA GLU A 29 14.71 -9.39 -13.62
C GLU A 29 14.55 -10.90 -13.81
N MET A 30 13.36 -11.40 -13.50
CA MET A 30 12.99 -12.78 -13.73
C MET A 30 12.35 -12.93 -15.12
N VAL A 31 13.02 -13.63 -16.03
CA VAL A 31 12.54 -13.88 -17.39
C VAL A 31 12.40 -15.40 -17.59
N ASN A 32 11.25 -15.88 -17.96
CA ASN A 32 10.94 -17.31 -18.15
C ASN A 32 11.35 -18.21 -16.96
N GLY A 33 11.23 -17.70 -15.73
CA GLY A 33 11.59 -18.43 -14.51
C GLY A 33 13.09 -18.48 -14.21
N LYS A 34 13.91 -17.71 -14.88
CA LYS A 34 15.35 -17.55 -14.64
C LYS A 34 15.71 -16.10 -14.38
N ALA A 35 16.75 -15.86 -13.58
CA ALA A 35 17.23 -14.51 -13.34
C ALA A 35 18.12 -14.04 -14.49
N HIS A 36 17.92 -12.82 -14.96
CA HIS A 36 18.69 -12.18 -16.02
C HIS A 36 19.14 -10.78 -15.59
N LEU A 37 20.35 -10.40 -15.96
CA LEU A 37 20.82 -9.02 -15.89
C LEU A 37 20.28 -8.25 -17.11
N THR A 38 19.12 -7.61 -16.95
CA THR A 38 18.43 -6.91 -18.05
C THR A 38 18.89 -5.48 -18.23
N ARG A 39 19.38 -4.86 -17.15
CA ARG A 39 19.85 -3.48 -17.14
C ARG A 39 21.29 -3.43 -16.61
N GLU A 40 22.24 -3.53 -17.54
CA GLU A 40 23.67 -3.45 -17.19
C GLU A 40 24.08 -2.09 -16.63
N ASP A 41 23.48 -1.02 -17.12
CA ASP A 41 23.63 0.36 -16.66
C ASP A 41 23.10 0.60 -15.24
N TYR A 42 22.26 -0.29 -14.71
CA TYR A 42 21.77 -0.25 -13.34
C TYR A 42 22.62 -1.06 -12.35
N CYS A 43 23.45 -1.97 -12.83
CA CYS A 43 24.31 -2.75 -11.95
C CYS A 43 25.47 -1.89 -11.45
N ASP A 44 25.57 -1.65 -10.14
CA ASP A 44 26.65 -0.90 -9.49
C ASP A 44 27.95 -1.72 -9.35
N GLY A 45 27.87 -3.06 -9.48
CA GLY A 45 29.00 -3.96 -9.32
C GLY A 45 29.39 -4.26 -7.87
N LEU A 46 28.57 -3.87 -6.87
CA LEU A 46 28.83 -4.15 -5.45
C LEU A 46 28.59 -5.62 -5.10
N GLY A 47 27.59 -6.25 -5.72
CA GLY A 47 27.41 -7.70 -5.63
C GLY A 47 26.55 -8.18 -4.47
N ASP A 48 25.64 -7.38 -3.94
CA ASP A 48 24.69 -7.76 -2.88
C ASP A 48 23.81 -8.96 -3.27
N CYS A 49 23.65 -9.20 -4.57
CA CYS A 49 22.94 -10.35 -5.11
C CYS A 49 23.70 -11.69 -4.99
N LEU A 50 25.06 -11.67 -4.82
CA LEU A 50 25.85 -12.91 -4.75
C LEU A 50 25.53 -13.76 -3.53
N PRO A 51 25.57 -13.21 -2.29
CA PRO A 51 25.25 -13.99 -1.10
C PRO A 51 23.79 -14.42 -1.03
N ALA A 52 22.91 -13.74 -1.76
CA ALA A 52 21.48 -14.08 -1.83
C ALA A 52 21.21 -15.28 -2.74
N CYS A 53 22.14 -15.70 -3.60
CA CYS A 53 21.94 -16.80 -4.52
C CYS A 53 22.25 -18.15 -3.86
N PRO A 54 21.24 -19.03 -3.58
CA PRO A 54 21.45 -20.30 -2.89
C PRO A 54 22.21 -21.33 -3.73
N THR A 55 22.22 -21.16 -5.07
CA THR A 55 22.88 -22.09 -6.01
C THR A 55 24.26 -21.60 -6.48
N GLY A 56 24.70 -20.42 -6.04
CA GLY A 56 25.95 -19.82 -6.51
C GLY A 56 25.98 -19.55 -8.03
N ALA A 57 24.84 -19.30 -8.63
CA ALA A 57 24.73 -19.04 -10.07
C ALA A 57 25.24 -17.65 -10.48
N ILE A 58 25.59 -16.78 -9.52
CA ILE A 58 26.04 -15.41 -9.79
C ILE A 58 27.52 -15.28 -9.51
N THR A 59 28.25 -14.74 -10.47
CA THR A 59 29.69 -14.45 -10.37
C THR A 59 29.96 -13.04 -10.87
N PHE A 60 31.16 -12.53 -10.59
CA PHE A 60 31.67 -11.32 -11.23
C PHE A 60 32.42 -11.64 -12.51
N GLU A 61 32.29 -10.78 -13.50
CA GLU A 61 33.18 -10.73 -14.65
C GLU A 61 33.61 -9.27 -14.93
N GLU A 62 34.80 -9.11 -15.48
CA GLU A 62 35.29 -7.82 -15.99
C GLU A 62 35.10 -7.82 -17.49
N ARG A 63 34.22 -6.94 -17.99
CA ARG A 63 33.96 -6.79 -19.42
C ARG A 63 33.56 -5.37 -19.77
N GLU A 64 33.50 -5.12 -21.05
CA GLU A 64 32.97 -3.86 -21.54
C GLU A 64 31.45 -3.80 -21.26
N ALA A 65 31.03 -2.79 -20.52
CA ALA A 65 29.63 -2.55 -20.17
C ALA A 65 29.35 -1.04 -20.08
N PRO A 66 28.10 -0.62 -20.23
CA PRO A 66 27.68 0.76 -20.00
C PRO A 66 28.09 1.27 -18.61
N ALA A 67 28.36 2.56 -18.47
CA ALA A 67 28.60 3.16 -17.16
C ALA A 67 27.35 3.02 -16.27
N TYR A 68 27.59 2.94 -14.97
CA TYR A 68 26.47 2.97 -13.97
C TYR A 68 25.76 4.32 -14.04
N ASP A 69 24.44 4.28 -14.20
CA ASP A 69 23.58 5.46 -14.30
C ASP A 69 22.70 5.58 -13.04
N GLU A 70 23.25 6.24 -12.01
CA GLU A 70 22.57 6.49 -10.76
C GLU A 70 21.27 7.32 -10.96
N ALA A 71 21.30 8.28 -11.87
CA ALA A 71 20.14 9.13 -12.13
C ALA A 71 18.96 8.33 -12.71
N ALA A 72 19.25 7.41 -13.65
CA ALA A 72 18.24 6.52 -14.20
C ALA A 72 17.71 5.52 -13.16
N VAL A 73 18.56 5.03 -12.27
CA VAL A 73 18.18 4.16 -11.15
C VAL A 73 17.24 4.90 -10.19
N LEU A 74 17.57 6.11 -9.76
CA LEU A 74 16.73 6.92 -8.89
C LEU A 74 15.38 7.25 -9.53
N ALA A 75 15.36 7.61 -10.81
CA ALA A 75 14.14 7.83 -11.57
C ALA A 75 13.26 6.56 -11.68
N SER A 76 13.89 5.38 -11.82
CA SER A 76 13.21 4.08 -11.82
C SER A 76 12.61 3.74 -10.45
N LYS A 77 13.36 3.99 -9.37
CA LYS A 77 12.88 3.79 -7.99
C LYS A 77 11.68 4.69 -7.70
N ALA A 78 11.73 5.97 -8.05
CA ALA A 78 10.62 6.92 -7.89
C ALA A 78 9.36 6.51 -8.67
N LYS A 79 9.52 5.88 -9.84
CA LYS A 79 8.40 5.29 -10.59
C LYS A 79 7.85 4.02 -9.94
N LYS A 80 8.71 3.18 -9.33
CA LYS A 80 8.31 1.95 -8.64
C LYS A 80 7.61 2.21 -7.29
N GLU A 81 7.96 3.29 -6.59
CA GLU A 81 7.26 3.70 -5.36
C GLU A 81 5.78 4.08 -5.61
N ASN A 82 5.44 4.48 -6.84
CA ASN A 82 4.06 4.73 -7.25
C ASN A 82 3.31 3.50 -7.79
N THR A 83 3.97 2.34 -7.92
CA THR A 83 3.33 1.09 -8.33
C THR A 83 3.64 0.01 -7.29
N LEU A 84 2.62 -0.46 -6.58
CA LEU A 84 2.76 -1.64 -5.71
C LEU A 84 3.26 -2.83 -6.53
N PRO A 85 4.27 -3.60 -6.06
CA PRO A 85 4.97 -4.61 -6.87
C PRO A 85 4.13 -5.86 -7.18
N CYS A 86 2.85 -5.89 -6.82
CA CYS A 86 1.94 -7.01 -7.08
C CYS A 86 0.91 -6.62 -8.12
N GLY A 87 0.99 -7.17 -9.33
CA GLY A 87 0.01 -7.01 -10.40
C GLY A 87 -1.35 -7.72 -10.14
N CYS A 88 -1.63 -8.15 -8.92
CA CYS A 88 -2.92 -8.76 -8.63
C CYS A 88 -4.03 -7.70 -8.57
N PRO A 89 -5.26 -8.04 -9.04
CA PRO A 89 -6.39 -7.11 -9.06
C PRO A 89 -6.74 -6.51 -7.68
N GLY A 90 -6.35 -7.18 -6.59
CA GLY A 90 -6.60 -6.73 -5.22
C GLY A 90 -5.81 -5.50 -4.78
N THR A 91 -4.69 -5.19 -5.44
CA THR A 91 -3.82 -4.05 -5.11
C THR A 91 -3.92 -2.88 -6.10
N GLN A 92 -4.66 -3.05 -7.20
CA GLN A 92 -4.86 -1.98 -8.16
C GLN A 92 -5.74 -0.87 -7.59
N SER A 93 -5.19 0.34 -7.48
CA SER A 93 -5.92 1.51 -7.01
C SER A 93 -6.91 1.99 -8.08
N LYS A 94 -8.17 2.17 -7.70
CA LYS A 94 -9.20 2.74 -8.57
C LYS A 94 -10.25 3.53 -7.77
N ALA A 95 -10.73 4.61 -8.36
CA ALA A 95 -11.94 5.29 -7.94
C ALA A 95 -13.18 4.59 -8.54
N ILE A 96 -14.20 4.39 -7.75
CA ILE A 96 -15.46 3.75 -8.17
C ILE A 96 -16.50 4.86 -8.33
N LYS A 97 -16.85 5.19 -9.57
CA LYS A 97 -17.95 6.10 -9.85
C LYS A 97 -19.27 5.35 -9.65
N ARG A 98 -20.20 5.95 -8.93
CA ARG A 98 -21.55 5.43 -8.74
C ARG A 98 -22.53 6.48 -9.19
N ASP A 99 -23.56 6.04 -9.95
CA ASP A 99 -24.67 6.91 -10.29
C ASP A 99 -25.55 7.11 -9.07
N ASP A 100 -25.94 8.34 -8.80
CA ASP A 100 -26.87 8.68 -7.72
C ASP A 100 -28.25 8.06 -8.00
N CYS A 101 -28.49 6.87 -7.47
CA CYS A 101 -29.82 6.30 -7.45
C CYS A 101 -30.66 7.03 -6.40
N SER A 102 -31.43 8.00 -6.84
CA SER A 102 -32.55 8.57 -6.06
C SER A 102 -33.67 7.53 -5.94
N CYS A 103 -33.58 6.65 -4.96
CA CYS A 103 -34.68 5.72 -4.64
C CYS A 103 -35.50 6.25 -3.49
N SER A 104 -36.66 6.77 -3.84
CA SER A 104 -37.82 6.94 -2.95
C SER A 104 -38.56 5.60 -2.81
N THR A 105 -39.00 5.33 -1.58
CA THR A 105 -40.07 4.39 -1.13
C THR A 105 -39.73 2.94 -0.78
N ASN A 106 -39.97 2.62 0.47
CA ASN A 106 -40.50 1.41 1.15
C ASN A 106 -40.61 0.10 0.31
N ALA A 107 -39.50 -0.50 -0.02
CA ALA A 107 -39.39 -1.93 -0.25
C ALA A 107 -38.02 -2.33 0.29
N SER A 108 -37.78 -3.56 0.68
CA SER A 108 -36.49 -4.07 1.11
C SER A 108 -35.49 -3.96 -0.04
N VAL A 109 -34.95 -2.76 -0.25
CA VAL A 109 -33.94 -2.50 -1.27
C VAL A 109 -32.66 -3.20 -0.81
N PRO A 110 -32.07 -4.05 -1.64
CA PRO A 110 -30.79 -4.67 -1.30
C PRO A 110 -29.78 -3.58 -0.95
N ALA A 111 -29.05 -3.76 0.16
CA ALA A 111 -28.04 -2.81 0.61
C ALA A 111 -26.97 -2.64 -0.48
N VAL A 112 -26.97 -1.48 -1.14
CA VAL A 112 -26.00 -1.17 -2.21
C VAL A 112 -24.70 -0.72 -1.57
N SER A 113 -23.57 -1.25 -2.05
CA SER A 113 -22.25 -0.82 -1.60
C SER A 113 -22.05 0.66 -1.85
N GLN A 114 -21.62 1.40 -0.83
CA GLN A 114 -21.27 2.83 -0.90
C GLN A 114 -19.77 3.07 -1.08
N LEU A 115 -18.99 2.01 -1.29
CA LEU A 115 -17.54 2.12 -1.46
C LEU A 115 -17.22 2.84 -2.78
N SER A 116 -16.36 3.87 -2.70
CA SER A 116 -16.01 4.74 -3.82
C SER A 116 -14.57 4.57 -4.31
N GLN A 117 -13.76 3.73 -3.62
CA GLN A 117 -12.37 3.47 -4.05
C GLN A 117 -11.95 2.04 -3.73
N TRP A 118 -10.83 1.64 -4.31
CA TRP A 118 -10.09 0.41 -4.04
C TRP A 118 -8.58 0.66 -4.18
N PRO A 119 -7.70 0.05 -3.37
CA PRO A 119 -7.96 -0.84 -2.24
C PRO A 119 -8.46 -0.10 -0.99
N VAL A 120 -8.94 -0.83 0.03
CA VAL A 120 -9.43 -0.26 1.30
C VAL A 120 -8.45 -0.48 2.46
N GLN A 121 -7.60 -1.49 2.40
CA GLN A 121 -6.62 -1.79 3.45
C GLN A 121 -5.55 -0.69 3.52
N ILE A 122 -5.31 -0.15 4.73
CA ILE A 122 -4.30 0.90 4.97
C ILE A 122 -2.94 0.50 4.39
N LYS A 123 -2.54 -0.75 4.54
CA LYS A 123 -1.25 -1.26 4.05
C LYS A 123 -1.13 -1.23 2.52
N LEU A 124 -2.24 -1.40 1.81
CA LEU A 124 -2.27 -1.56 0.35
C LEU A 124 -2.53 -0.25 -0.40
N VAL A 125 -3.20 0.71 0.24
CA VAL A 125 -3.55 1.97 -0.43
C VAL A 125 -2.28 2.78 -0.76
N PRO A 126 -2.17 3.36 -1.97
CA PRO A 126 -1.07 4.29 -2.27
C PRO A 126 -1.22 5.57 -1.46
N VAL A 127 -0.09 6.19 -1.09
CA VAL A 127 -0.08 7.43 -0.30
C VAL A 127 -0.69 8.60 -1.08
N ASN A 128 -0.40 8.69 -2.38
CA ASN A 128 -0.80 9.80 -3.25
C ASN A 128 -1.81 9.32 -4.30
N ALA A 129 -3.01 8.93 -3.85
CA ALA A 129 -4.06 8.55 -4.79
C ALA A 129 -4.98 9.74 -5.09
N PRO A 130 -5.42 9.94 -6.34
CA PRO A 130 -6.26 11.10 -6.72
C PRO A 130 -7.58 11.20 -5.96
N TYR A 131 -8.09 10.09 -5.43
CA TYR A 131 -9.33 10.08 -4.63
C TYR A 131 -9.17 10.65 -3.23
N PHE A 132 -7.94 10.97 -2.78
CA PHE A 132 -7.73 11.65 -1.49
C PHE A 132 -7.93 13.17 -1.58
N ASP A 133 -7.88 13.74 -2.77
CA ASP A 133 -8.02 15.20 -2.96
C ASP A 133 -9.43 15.66 -2.59
N GLY A 134 -9.53 16.56 -1.62
CA GLY A 134 -10.80 17.06 -1.08
C GLY A 134 -11.61 16.01 -0.29
N ALA A 135 -11.00 14.89 0.12
CA ALA A 135 -11.74 13.77 0.68
C ALA A 135 -12.09 13.92 2.17
N ASN A 136 -13.25 13.40 2.54
CA ASN A 136 -13.54 13.01 3.92
C ASN A 136 -13.03 11.58 4.14
N LEU A 137 -12.13 11.39 5.08
CA LEU A 137 -11.49 10.10 5.33
C LEU A 137 -12.23 9.31 6.43
N LEU A 138 -12.52 8.05 6.17
CA LEU A 138 -12.94 7.08 7.16
C LEU A 138 -11.78 6.13 7.46
N VAL A 139 -11.39 6.03 8.71
CA VAL A 139 -10.42 5.02 9.20
C VAL A 139 -11.16 4.09 10.15
N ALA A 140 -11.39 2.85 9.74
CA ALA A 140 -12.22 1.91 10.46
C ALA A 140 -11.47 0.63 10.84
N ALA A 141 -11.79 0.08 12.00
CA ALA A 141 -11.32 -1.25 12.37
C ALA A 141 -12.04 -2.33 11.53
N ASP A 142 -11.34 -3.38 11.13
CA ASP A 142 -11.87 -4.43 10.24
C ASP A 142 -13.21 -5.02 10.71
N CYS A 143 -13.41 -5.16 12.02
CA CYS A 143 -14.61 -5.78 12.58
C CYS A 143 -15.86 -4.87 12.51
N THR A 144 -15.71 -3.56 12.34
CA THR A 144 -16.79 -2.59 12.51
C THR A 144 -17.92 -2.75 11.48
N ALA A 145 -17.56 -3.02 10.23
CA ALA A 145 -18.52 -3.22 9.16
C ALA A 145 -19.31 -4.54 9.29
N TYR A 146 -18.76 -5.51 10.01
CA TYR A 146 -19.45 -6.78 10.30
C TYR A 146 -20.37 -6.66 11.51
N ALA A 147 -19.99 -5.83 12.49
CA ALA A 147 -20.80 -5.62 13.70
C ALA A 147 -21.99 -4.69 13.47
N TYR A 148 -21.82 -3.64 12.65
CA TYR A 148 -22.84 -2.61 12.45
C TYR A 148 -23.51 -2.73 11.08
N GLY A 149 -24.77 -3.15 11.06
CA GLY A 149 -25.50 -3.49 9.84
C GLY A 149 -25.71 -2.35 8.83
N ASN A 150 -25.74 -1.07 9.27
CA ASN A 150 -25.93 0.09 8.39
C ASN A 150 -24.60 0.78 8.01
N PHE A 151 -23.48 0.08 8.12
CA PHE A 151 -22.14 0.65 7.99
C PHE A 151 -21.89 1.40 6.67
N HIS A 152 -22.40 0.85 5.57
CA HIS A 152 -22.22 1.47 4.25
C HIS A 152 -22.91 2.83 4.14
N ASN A 153 -24.15 2.94 4.62
CA ASN A 153 -24.90 4.18 4.48
C ASN A 153 -24.44 5.27 5.46
N GLU A 154 -24.03 4.87 6.65
CA GLU A 154 -23.71 5.81 7.72
C GLU A 154 -22.25 6.22 7.74
N PHE A 155 -21.34 5.28 7.46
CA PHE A 155 -19.92 5.53 7.57
C PHE A 155 -19.19 5.59 6.23
N ILE A 156 -19.48 4.71 5.26
CA ILE A 156 -18.76 4.67 3.99
C ILE A 156 -19.23 5.74 3.01
N ARG A 157 -20.54 6.03 2.98
CA ARG A 157 -21.11 7.01 2.03
C ARG A 157 -20.35 8.33 2.08
N ASN A 158 -19.91 8.82 0.92
CA ASN A 158 -19.17 10.08 0.74
C ASN A 158 -17.85 10.15 1.52
N ARG A 159 -17.22 9.02 1.82
CA ARG A 159 -15.91 8.97 2.46
C ARG A 159 -14.99 8.00 1.73
N ILE A 160 -13.72 8.36 1.70
CA ILE A 160 -12.65 7.44 1.32
C ILE A 160 -12.36 6.57 2.51
N THR A 161 -12.46 5.26 2.33
CA THR A 161 -12.47 4.29 3.43
C THR A 161 -11.15 3.55 3.52
N LEU A 162 -10.52 3.62 4.67
CA LEU A 162 -9.33 2.86 5.03
C LEU A 162 -9.65 1.93 6.19
N ILE A 163 -9.25 0.66 6.09
CA ILE A 163 -9.47 -0.32 7.14
C ILE A 163 -8.18 -0.99 7.58
N GLY A 164 -8.19 -1.53 8.80
CA GLY A 164 -7.08 -2.31 9.34
C GLY A 164 -7.36 -2.85 10.73
N CYS A 165 -6.55 -3.82 11.15
CA CYS A 165 -6.61 -4.39 12.48
C CYS A 165 -5.27 -4.25 13.21
N PRO A 166 -5.14 -3.36 14.21
CA PRO A 166 -3.86 -3.15 14.89
C PRO A 166 -3.41 -4.36 15.75
N LYS A 167 -4.30 -5.34 15.95
CA LYS A 167 -3.94 -6.60 16.64
C LYS A 167 -3.38 -7.65 15.68
N LEU A 168 -3.90 -7.72 14.46
CA LEU A 168 -3.51 -8.73 13.48
C LEU A 168 -2.35 -8.28 12.60
N ASP A 169 -2.31 -6.99 12.30
CA ASP A 169 -1.26 -6.41 11.49
C ASP A 169 -0.04 -6.04 12.36
N SER A 170 1.12 -6.58 12.00
CA SER A 170 2.39 -6.32 12.68
C SER A 170 3.05 -5.00 12.26
N VAL A 171 2.26 -3.97 11.92
CA VAL A 171 2.74 -2.67 11.45
C VAL A 171 2.13 -1.53 12.24
N ASP A 172 2.87 -0.42 12.34
CA ASP A 172 2.33 0.83 12.86
C ASP A 172 1.68 1.62 11.72
N TYR A 173 0.37 1.83 11.82
CA TYR A 173 -0.36 2.60 10.82
C TYR A 173 -0.06 4.10 10.84
N ALA A 174 0.52 4.63 11.93
CA ALA A 174 0.73 6.05 12.11
C ALA A 174 1.61 6.64 10.99
N ASP A 175 2.69 5.98 10.59
CA ASP A 175 3.60 6.47 9.56
C ASP A 175 2.90 6.61 8.21
N LYS A 176 2.16 5.56 7.81
CA LYS A 176 1.41 5.55 6.55
C LYS A 176 0.29 6.59 6.54
N LEU A 177 -0.47 6.68 7.65
CA LEU A 177 -1.54 7.67 7.80
C LEU A 177 -0.97 9.09 7.82
N THR A 178 0.16 9.32 8.47
CA THR A 178 0.87 10.61 8.43
C THR A 178 1.20 11.01 7.00
N ALA A 179 1.77 10.10 6.22
CA ALA A 179 2.11 10.37 4.83
C ALA A 179 0.86 10.70 3.99
N ILE A 180 -0.26 9.98 4.19
CA ILE A 180 -1.53 10.27 3.50
C ILE A 180 -2.05 11.65 3.90
N LEU A 181 -2.10 11.97 5.20
CA LEU A 181 -2.63 13.25 5.69
C LEU A 181 -1.76 14.43 5.28
N ALA A 182 -0.44 14.28 5.31
CA ALA A 182 0.50 15.36 4.96
C ALA A 182 0.46 15.70 3.46
N ASN A 183 0.37 14.67 2.59
CA ASN A 183 0.53 14.86 1.14
C ASN A 183 -0.78 15.10 0.37
N ASN A 184 -1.96 14.98 1.02
CA ASN A 184 -3.26 15.12 0.34
C ASN A 184 -4.14 16.15 1.04
N ASP A 185 -5.09 16.74 0.31
CA ASP A 185 -6.09 17.67 0.86
C ASP A 185 -7.25 16.89 1.52
N ILE A 186 -7.05 16.49 2.79
CA ILE A 186 -8.07 15.77 3.57
C ILE A 186 -8.92 16.77 4.36
N GLN A 187 -10.23 16.74 4.14
CA GLN A 187 -11.19 17.67 4.76
C GLN A 187 -11.57 17.27 6.18
N SER A 188 -11.70 15.99 6.45
CA SER A 188 -12.02 15.49 7.78
C SER A 188 -11.59 14.03 7.96
N VAL A 189 -11.42 13.60 9.22
CA VAL A 189 -11.15 12.20 9.56
C VAL A 189 -12.21 11.68 10.53
N THR A 190 -12.88 10.58 10.17
CA THR A 190 -13.76 9.83 11.06
C THR A 190 -13.09 8.50 11.40
N VAL A 191 -12.86 8.23 12.67
CA VAL A 191 -12.37 6.95 13.17
C VAL A 191 -13.57 6.13 13.65
N VAL A 192 -13.69 4.89 13.18
CA VAL A 192 -14.70 3.95 13.68
C VAL A 192 -13.99 2.73 14.25
N ARG A 193 -14.22 2.44 15.52
CA ARG A 193 -13.58 1.33 16.22
C ARG A 193 -14.58 0.50 17.00
N MET A 194 -14.20 -0.71 17.37
CA MET A 194 -14.96 -1.52 18.32
C MET A 194 -14.66 -1.08 19.76
N GLU A 195 -15.58 -1.36 20.68
CA GLU A 195 -15.41 -1.13 22.11
C GLU A 195 -14.25 -1.93 22.75
N VAL A 196 -13.81 -2.99 22.08
CA VAL A 196 -12.77 -3.88 22.59
C VAL A 196 -11.40 -3.19 22.67
N PRO A 197 -10.58 -3.50 23.69
CA PRO A 197 -9.32 -2.78 23.95
C PRO A 197 -8.32 -2.80 22.77
N CYS A 198 -8.27 -3.88 21.99
CA CYS A 198 -7.35 -4.01 20.86
C CYS A 198 -7.60 -2.95 19.77
N CYS A 199 -8.84 -2.44 19.63
CA CYS A 199 -9.16 -1.40 18.66
C CYS A 199 -8.69 0.01 19.06
N GLY A 200 -8.27 0.22 20.29
CA GLY A 200 -7.66 1.49 20.73
C GLY A 200 -6.37 1.84 19.95
N GLY A 201 -5.70 0.83 19.39
CA GLY A 201 -4.51 1.02 18.56
C GLY A 201 -4.77 1.82 17.28
N ILE A 202 -5.92 1.64 16.62
CA ILE A 202 -6.24 2.40 15.39
C ILE A 202 -6.53 3.88 15.69
N GLU A 203 -7.25 4.16 16.79
CA GLU A 203 -7.49 5.52 17.26
C GLU A 203 -6.16 6.22 17.60
N ASN A 204 -5.28 5.54 18.31
CA ASN A 204 -3.97 6.08 18.69
C ASN A 204 -3.09 6.35 17.45
N ALA A 205 -3.10 5.46 16.46
CA ALA A 205 -2.39 5.66 15.20
C ALA A 205 -2.88 6.91 14.45
N VAL A 206 -4.21 7.13 14.37
CA VAL A 206 -4.79 8.33 13.75
C VAL A 206 -4.43 9.58 14.53
N LYS A 207 -4.49 9.57 15.87
CA LYS A 207 -4.08 10.72 16.70
C LYS A 207 -2.64 11.13 16.43
N ARG A 208 -1.72 10.17 16.43
CA ARG A 208 -0.30 10.42 16.13
C ARG A 208 -0.10 10.95 14.70
N ALA A 209 -0.81 10.38 13.74
CA ALA A 209 -0.75 10.80 12.35
C ALA A 209 -1.25 12.24 12.15
N LEU A 210 -2.36 12.62 12.79
CA LEU A 210 -2.89 13.99 12.76
C LEU A 210 -1.88 14.98 13.32
N MET A 211 -1.28 14.67 14.49
CA MET A 211 -0.25 15.52 15.10
C MET A 211 1.00 15.64 14.21
N ALA A 212 1.46 14.54 13.63
CA ALA A 212 2.66 14.51 12.81
C ALA A 212 2.46 15.12 11.41
N SER A 213 1.23 15.19 10.89
CA SER A 213 0.92 15.76 9.57
C SER A 213 1.15 17.27 9.49
N GLY A 214 1.18 17.96 10.62
CA GLY A 214 1.30 19.42 10.70
C GLY A 214 0.07 20.18 10.20
N LYS A 215 -1.04 19.51 9.91
CA LYS A 215 -2.30 20.10 9.41
C LYS A 215 -3.38 20.11 10.49
N PHE A 216 -4.21 21.14 10.47
CA PHE A 216 -5.41 21.20 11.31
C PHE A 216 -6.57 20.56 10.56
N ILE A 217 -6.83 19.28 10.84
CA ILE A 217 -7.91 18.49 10.21
C ILE A 217 -8.93 18.14 11.30
N PRO A 218 -10.22 18.50 11.14
CA PRO A 218 -11.26 18.11 12.09
C PRO A 218 -11.43 16.60 12.09
N TRP A 219 -11.58 16.01 13.27
CA TRP A 219 -11.70 14.58 13.40
C TRP A 219 -12.64 14.18 14.54
N ARG A 220 -13.17 12.95 14.45
CA ARG A 220 -14.01 12.36 15.49
C ARG A 220 -13.79 10.85 15.60
N VAL A 221 -14.14 10.30 16.77
CA VAL A 221 -14.11 8.84 17.04
C VAL A 221 -15.54 8.37 17.31
N ILE A 222 -15.90 7.25 16.71
CA ILE A 222 -17.16 6.55 16.95
C ILE A 222 -16.81 5.14 17.40
N THR A 223 -17.43 4.71 18.49
CA THR A 223 -17.22 3.36 19.03
C THR A 223 -18.46 2.51 18.76
N ILE A 224 -18.27 1.31 18.23
CA ILE A 224 -19.32 0.32 17.99
C ILE A 224 -19.18 -0.81 19.00
N THR A 225 -20.27 -1.21 19.60
CA THR A 225 -20.32 -2.34 20.51
C THR A 225 -20.30 -3.67 19.76
N THR A 226 -19.98 -4.75 20.46
CA THR A 226 -19.98 -6.10 19.88
C THR A 226 -21.38 -6.60 19.48
N ASP A 227 -22.44 -5.99 20.01
CA ASP A 227 -23.84 -6.24 19.61
C ASP A 227 -24.36 -5.27 18.53
N GLY A 228 -23.45 -4.46 17.94
CA GLY A 228 -23.75 -3.64 16.76
C GLY A 228 -24.46 -2.33 17.05
N LYS A 229 -24.26 -1.73 18.23
CA LYS A 229 -24.77 -0.39 18.56
C LYS A 229 -23.65 0.64 18.56
N ILE A 230 -23.97 1.88 18.26
CA ILE A 230 -23.06 3.01 18.44
C ILE A 230 -23.10 3.41 19.92
N LEU A 231 -21.93 3.53 20.54
CA LEU A 231 -21.78 4.15 21.86
C LEU A 231 -21.71 5.67 21.69
N ASP A 232 -22.62 6.38 22.35
CA ASP A 232 -22.65 7.84 22.45
C ASP A 232 -21.56 8.37 23.42
#